data_2a116337e58303cbf7faa14752f47459
#
_entry.id   2a116337e58303cbf7faa14752f47459
#
_cell.length_a   1.000
_cell.length_b   1.000
_cell.length_c   1.000
_cell.angle_alpha   90.00
_cell.angle_beta   90.00
_cell.angle_gamma   90.00
#
_symmetry.space_group_name_H-M   'P 1'
#
loop_
_entity.id
_entity.type
_entity.pdbx_description
1 polymer ?
#
loop_
_entity_poly.entity_id
_entity_poly.type
_entity_poly.pdbx_seq_one_letter_code
_entity_poly.pdbx_strand_id
1 'polypeptide(L)'
;SRGLGDVYKRQLKSIFKGDKVIWIIFLFLCLISITEVFSAASTLTYKSGDHWGPITQHSILLMVGAVIVVLVHNIPYKWFQVFPVFLLPISIGLLAFVMLMGFITGDRVNGAARWMTFMGIQFQPSEIAKMAVVIVTAFILSKGQDEDGASPKAFKRIMIITCIVCGLILPENYSTGMLLFGTVYLMMFIGRVSARKLLILGGGIVAFVTVFVAFLLATPDKTLENIPMGHRFTTVKSRIADFTNKEEVPAAKFDIDGDGQVAHARIAVATSNVVGKGPGNSVQRDFLSQAFSDFIYAIIIEELGLVGGIVVVFLYVCLLVRVGRIAKKCDRTFPAFLITGIALLLVTQALFNMMVAVGLAPVTGQPLPLISKGGTSTFINCAYIGMILSVSRYTAKLEEQRMHDAQVPMLIDAGNAEHPEQPADSEAQTAAEPTAKVLNSDAEFE
;
A
#
# COMPACT_ATOMS: atom_id res chain seq x y z
N SER A 1 -3.40 22.02 -38.65
CA SER A 1 -3.10 20.78 -37.90
C SER A 1 -2.26 20.98 -36.62
N ARG A 2 -1.61 22.12 -36.40
CA ARG A 2 -0.83 22.38 -35.16
C ARG A 2 -1.70 22.58 -33.91
N GLY A 3 -2.91 23.09 -34.02
CA GLY A 3 -3.80 23.35 -32.86
C GLY A 3 -4.39 22.11 -32.19
N LEU A 4 -4.77 21.07 -32.93
CA LEU A 4 -5.34 19.84 -32.36
C LEU A 4 -4.31 19.08 -31.50
N GLY A 5 -3.07 18.97 -31.95
CA GLY A 5 -2.00 18.31 -31.21
C GLY A 5 -1.67 18.98 -29.87
N ASP A 6 -1.77 20.31 -29.81
CA ASP A 6 -1.54 21.07 -28.56
C ASP A 6 -2.72 20.97 -27.60
N VAL A 7 -3.95 20.89 -28.11
CA VAL A 7 -5.16 20.64 -27.30
C VAL A 7 -5.11 19.24 -26.69
N TYR A 8 -4.79 18.20 -27.48
CA TYR A 8 -4.60 16.82 -26.96
C TYR A 8 -3.48 16.73 -25.95
N LYS A 9 -2.31 17.39 -26.19
CA LYS A 9 -1.22 17.43 -25.22
C LYS A 9 -1.60 18.14 -23.92
N ARG A 10 -2.38 19.21 -23.98
CA ARG A 10 -2.92 19.90 -22.79
C ARG A 10 -3.92 19.03 -22.04
N GLN A 11 -4.82 18.34 -22.72
CA GLN A 11 -5.78 17.42 -22.12
C GLN A 11 -5.08 16.22 -21.45
N LEU A 12 -4.12 15.57 -22.12
CA LEU A 12 -3.31 14.49 -21.53
C LEU A 12 -2.52 14.97 -20.31
N LYS A 13 -1.89 16.14 -20.38
CA LYS A 13 -1.24 16.74 -19.21
C LYS A 13 -2.22 17.07 -18.07
N SER A 14 -3.49 17.30 -18.37
CA SER A 14 -4.52 17.58 -17.35
C SER A 14 -5.00 16.28 -16.66
N ILE A 15 -4.97 15.13 -17.32
CA ILE A 15 -5.38 13.83 -16.78
C ILE A 15 -4.24 13.22 -15.94
N PHE A 16 -2.99 13.26 -16.43
CA PHE A 16 -1.82 12.66 -15.79
C PHE A 16 -1.02 13.70 -14.98
N LYS A 17 -1.71 14.39 -14.05
CA LYS A 17 -1.04 15.32 -13.10
C LYS A 17 -0.33 14.53 -12.00
N GLY A 18 0.70 15.15 -11.40
CA GLY A 18 1.49 14.53 -10.33
C GLY A 18 2.81 13.96 -10.84
N ASP A 19 3.41 13.09 -10.07
CA ASP A 19 4.73 12.56 -10.32
C ASP A 19 4.75 11.53 -11.46
N LYS A 20 5.49 11.84 -12.52
CA LYS A 20 5.60 10.99 -13.71
C LYS A 20 6.22 9.62 -13.42
N VAL A 21 7.16 9.57 -12.47
CA VAL A 21 7.84 8.31 -12.13
C VAL A 21 6.85 7.33 -11.49
N ILE A 22 5.94 7.80 -10.63
CA ILE A 22 4.91 6.96 -10.02
C ILE A 22 3.93 6.43 -11.08
N TRP A 23 3.54 7.27 -12.06
CA TRP A 23 2.72 6.83 -13.19
C TRP A 23 3.41 5.74 -14.02
N ILE A 24 4.70 5.90 -14.28
CA ILE A 24 5.51 4.92 -15.02
C ILE A 24 5.60 3.61 -14.24
N ILE A 25 5.89 3.66 -12.94
CA ILE A 25 5.93 2.45 -12.09
C ILE A 25 4.58 1.74 -12.09
N PHE A 26 3.48 2.48 -11.92
CA PHE A 26 2.13 1.92 -11.97
C PHE A 26 1.84 1.22 -13.30
N LEU A 27 2.18 1.87 -14.43
CA LEU A 27 2.02 1.30 -15.76
C LEU A 27 2.82 -0.01 -15.93
N PHE A 28 4.10 -0.01 -15.53
CA PHE A 28 4.93 -1.21 -15.63
C PHE A 28 4.40 -2.36 -14.77
N LEU A 29 3.97 -2.08 -13.53
CA LEU A 29 3.36 -3.10 -12.67
C LEU A 29 2.07 -3.67 -13.29
N CYS A 30 1.23 -2.82 -13.89
CA CYS A 30 0.04 -3.28 -14.60
C CYS A 30 0.36 -4.11 -15.85
N LEU A 31 1.38 -3.74 -16.63
CA LEU A 31 1.82 -4.51 -17.79
C LEU A 31 2.32 -5.90 -17.38
N ILE A 32 3.18 -5.96 -16.36
CA ILE A 32 3.66 -7.24 -15.80
C ILE A 32 2.45 -8.05 -15.30
N SER A 33 1.50 -7.42 -14.60
CA SER A 33 0.30 -8.08 -14.10
C SER A 33 -0.51 -8.73 -15.21
N ILE A 34 -0.76 -8.03 -16.31
CA ILE A 34 -1.54 -8.55 -17.45
C ILE A 34 -0.80 -9.75 -18.08
N THR A 35 0.50 -9.64 -18.31
CA THR A 35 1.32 -10.68 -18.93
C THR A 35 1.34 -11.95 -18.05
N GLU A 36 1.63 -11.79 -16.78
CA GLU A 36 1.83 -12.92 -15.88
C GLU A 36 0.50 -13.58 -15.45
N VAL A 37 -0.56 -12.79 -15.27
CA VAL A 37 -1.89 -13.35 -14.98
C VAL A 37 -2.45 -14.11 -16.19
N PHE A 38 -2.17 -13.63 -17.42
CA PHE A 38 -2.50 -14.37 -18.63
C PHE A 38 -1.81 -15.73 -18.65
N SER A 39 -0.52 -15.75 -18.38
CA SER A 39 0.24 -16.99 -18.31
C SER A 39 -0.26 -17.90 -17.17
N ALA A 40 -0.34 -17.39 -15.96
CA ALA A 40 -0.72 -18.15 -14.78
C ALA A 40 -2.19 -18.62 -14.77
N ALA A 41 -3.07 -18.04 -15.60
CA ALA A 41 -4.47 -18.41 -15.68
C ALA A 41 -4.74 -19.56 -16.68
N SER A 42 -3.74 -20.09 -17.36
CA SER A 42 -3.92 -21.19 -18.34
C SER A 42 -4.60 -22.42 -17.76
N THR A 43 -4.32 -22.77 -16.52
CA THR A 43 -4.96 -23.90 -15.79
C THR A 43 -6.46 -23.71 -15.60
N LEU A 44 -6.89 -22.47 -15.30
CA LEU A 44 -8.31 -22.13 -15.19
C LEU A 44 -9.01 -22.24 -16.55
N THR A 45 -8.31 -21.85 -17.59
CA THR A 45 -8.73 -21.91 -18.99
C THR A 45 -8.96 -23.34 -19.44
N TYR A 46 -8.04 -24.25 -19.11
CA TYR A 46 -8.17 -25.66 -19.47
C TYR A 46 -9.38 -26.32 -18.80
N LYS A 47 -9.67 -25.96 -17.54
CA LYS A 47 -10.83 -26.50 -16.80
C LYS A 47 -12.18 -25.93 -17.28
N SER A 48 -12.22 -24.67 -17.70
CA SER A 48 -13.46 -23.98 -18.10
C SER A 48 -13.75 -24.01 -19.60
N GLY A 49 -12.76 -24.37 -20.44
CA GLY A 49 -12.82 -24.30 -21.90
C GLY A 49 -12.84 -22.87 -22.47
N ASP A 50 -12.78 -21.85 -21.60
CA ASP A 50 -12.77 -20.44 -22.00
C ASP A 50 -11.37 -19.82 -21.87
N HIS A 51 -10.71 -19.65 -23.00
CA HIS A 51 -9.33 -19.14 -23.06
C HIS A 51 -9.20 -17.64 -22.76
N TRP A 52 -10.26 -16.85 -22.97
CA TRP A 52 -10.22 -15.40 -22.86
C TRP A 52 -10.86 -14.85 -21.59
N GLY A 53 -11.73 -15.62 -20.94
CA GLY A 53 -12.49 -15.19 -19.76
C GLY A 53 -11.61 -14.66 -18.62
N PRO A 54 -10.64 -15.43 -18.12
CA PRO A 54 -9.82 -15.01 -16.96
C PRO A 54 -8.99 -13.76 -17.22
N ILE A 55 -8.43 -13.60 -18.44
CA ILE A 55 -7.62 -12.43 -18.80
C ILE A 55 -8.49 -11.20 -19.03
N THR A 56 -9.64 -11.39 -19.72
CA THR A 56 -10.57 -10.29 -19.98
C THR A 56 -11.09 -9.72 -18.66
N GLN A 57 -11.49 -10.60 -17.73
CA GLN A 57 -11.91 -10.21 -16.40
C GLN A 57 -10.82 -9.44 -15.65
N HIS A 58 -9.58 -9.93 -15.66
CA HIS A 58 -8.47 -9.26 -14.99
C HIS A 58 -8.11 -7.93 -15.63
N SER A 59 -8.09 -7.85 -16.96
CA SER A 59 -7.81 -6.63 -17.72
C SER A 59 -8.88 -5.55 -17.47
N ILE A 60 -10.17 -5.95 -17.44
CA ILE A 60 -11.27 -5.03 -17.07
C ILE A 60 -11.08 -4.52 -15.64
N LEU A 61 -10.68 -5.40 -14.71
CA LEU A 61 -10.46 -5.06 -13.31
C LEU A 61 -9.31 -4.03 -13.16
N LEU A 62 -8.22 -4.21 -13.91
CA LEU A 62 -7.11 -3.25 -13.96
C LEU A 62 -7.52 -1.93 -14.64
N MET A 63 -8.34 -1.99 -15.70
CA MET A 63 -8.85 -0.78 -16.36
C MET A 63 -9.73 0.03 -15.41
N VAL A 64 -10.66 -0.61 -14.71
CA VAL A 64 -11.45 0.04 -13.64
C VAL A 64 -10.54 0.58 -12.55
N GLY A 65 -9.51 -0.18 -12.15
CA GLY A 65 -8.48 0.27 -11.23
C GLY A 65 -7.76 1.54 -11.70
N ALA A 66 -7.39 1.61 -12.98
CA ALA A 66 -6.77 2.81 -13.57
C ALA A 66 -7.71 4.02 -13.53
N VAL A 67 -9.01 3.81 -13.78
CA VAL A 67 -10.03 4.86 -13.61
C VAL A 67 -10.09 5.32 -12.14
N ILE A 68 -10.03 4.39 -11.17
CA ILE A 68 -9.98 4.72 -9.74
C ILE A 68 -8.73 5.57 -9.44
N VAL A 69 -7.55 5.22 -9.97
CA VAL A 69 -6.34 6.07 -9.82
C VAL A 69 -6.61 7.49 -10.30
N VAL A 70 -7.19 7.64 -11.51
CA VAL A 70 -7.50 8.95 -12.10
C VAL A 70 -8.53 9.72 -11.28
N LEU A 71 -9.55 9.07 -10.74
CA LEU A 71 -10.54 9.70 -9.88
C LEU A 71 -9.93 10.15 -8.56
N VAL A 72 -9.25 9.24 -7.85
CA VAL A 72 -8.69 9.49 -6.53
C VAL A 72 -7.57 10.55 -6.57
N HIS A 73 -6.71 10.55 -7.61
CA HIS A 73 -5.64 11.55 -7.71
C HIS A 73 -6.17 12.97 -7.92
N ASN A 74 -7.41 13.13 -8.42
CA ASN A 74 -8.05 14.43 -8.55
C ASN A 74 -8.64 14.94 -7.24
N ILE A 75 -8.87 14.08 -6.24
CA ILE A 75 -9.34 14.48 -4.92
C ILE A 75 -8.21 15.21 -4.17
N PRO A 76 -8.43 16.44 -3.65
CA PRO A 76 -7.46 17.11 -2.82
C PRO A 76 -7.14 16.29 -1.56
N TYR A 77 -5.85 16.19 -1.18
CA TYR A 77 -5.42 15.38 -0.02
C TYR A 77 -6.12 15.74 1.30
N LYS A 78 -6.64 16.96 1.42
CA LYS A 78 -7.37 17.43 2.60
C LYS A 78 -8.60 16.58 2.92
N TRP A 79 -9.28 16.06 1.90
CA TRP A 79 -10.44 15.19 2.07
C TRP A 79 -10.07 13.84 2.66
N PHE A 80 -8.86 13.35 2.43
CA PHE A 80 -8.41 12.08 3.03
C PHE A 80 -8.31 12.15 4.55
N GLN A 81 -8.27 13.33 5.16
CA GLN A 81 -8.34 13.49 6.61
C GLN A 81 -9.72 13.16 7.18
N VAL A 82 -10.76 13.30 6.38
CA VAL A 82 -12.16 13.06 6.79
C VAL A 82 -12.54 11.59 6.59
N PHE A 83 -11.94 10.91 5.61
CA PHE A 83 -12.24 9.50 5.31
C PHE A 83 -12.21 8.57 6.52
N PRO A 84 -11.25 8.66 7.44
CA PRO A 84 -11.20 7.78 8.60
C PRO A 84 -12.43 7.85 9.50
N VAL A 85 -13.09 8.98 9.57
CA VAL A 85 -14.28 9.16 10.42
C VAL A 85 -15.40 8.18 10.03
N PHE A 86 -15.52 7.90 8.73
CA PHE A 86 -16.51 6.96 8.20
C PHE A 86 -15.90 5.58 7.95
N LEU A 87 -14.69 5.54 7.40
CA LEU A 87 -14.06 4.31 6.93
C LEU A 87 -13.69 3.38 8.08
N LEU A 88 -13.24 3.93 9.22
CA LEU A 88 -12.83 3.13 10.37
C LEU A 88 -14.02 2.41 11.03
N PRO A 89 -15.11 3.07 11.41
CA PRO A 89 -16.26 2.37 11.99
C PRO A 89 -16.92 1.41 10.99
N ILE A 90 -17.01 1.76 9.72
CA ILE A 90 -17.52 0.86 8.68
C ILE A 90 -16.64 -0.39 8.59
N SER A 91 -15.32 -0.24 8.54
CA SER A 91 -14.41 -1.38 8.45
C SER A 91 -14.47 -2.29 9.69
N ILE A 92 -14.56 -1.70 10.88
CA ILE A 92 -14.74 -2.46 12.13
C ILE A 92 -16.07 -3.23 12.11
N GLY A 93 -17.17 -2.57 11.69
CA GLY A 93 -18.48 -3.20 11.56
C GLY A 93 -18.48 -4.36 10.55
N LEU A 94 -17.84 -4.17 9.38
CA LEU A 94 -17.71 -5.22 8.37
C LEU A 94 -16.85 -6.39 8.85
N LEU A 95 -15.73 -6.13 9.54
CA LEU A 95 -14.90 -7.18 10.12
C LEU A 95 -15.64 -7.97 11.18
N ALA A 96 -16.33 -7.29 12.10
CA ALA A 96 -17.16 -7.93 13.12
C ALA A 96 -18.29 -8.74 12.50
N PHE A 97 -18.94 -8.23 11.47
CA PHE A 97 -20.00 -8.93 10.73
C PHE A 97 -19.50 -10.21 10.08
N VAL A 98 -18.36 -10.16 9.36
CA VAL A 98 -17.79 -11.36 8.72
C VAL A 98 -17.36 -12.39 9.75
N MET A 99 -16.73 -11.94 10.84
CA MET A 99 -16.36 -12.83 11.95
C MET A 99 -17.61 -13.51 12.56
N LEU A 100 -18.68 -12.77 12.80
CA LEU A 100 -19.93 -13.30 13.36
C LEU A 100 -20.60 -14.30 12.39
N MET A 101 -20.67 -13.94 11.10
CA MET A 101 -21.21 -14.86 10.08
C MET A 101 -20.40 -16.16 9.98
N GLY A 102 -19.09 -16.09 10.02
CA GLY A 102 -18.23 -17.27 10.04
C GLY A 102 -18.46 -18.18 11.25
N PHE A 103 -18.92 -17.62 12.39
CA PHE A 103 -19.33 -18.42 13.55
C PHE A 103 -20.74 -19.04 13.39
N ILE A 104 -21.69 -18.32 12.77
CA ILE A 104 -23.09 -18.76 12.64
C ILE A 104 -23.28 -19.74 11.50
N THR A 105 -22.76 -19.44 10.31
CA THR A 105 -23.01 -20.26 9.10
C THR A 105 -22.05 -21.41 8.94
N GLY A 106 -20.89 -21.36 9.60
CA GLY A 106 -19.84 -22.36 9.38
C GLY A 106 -19.19 -22.28 7.98
N ASP A 107 -19.67 -21.41 7.10
CA ASP A 107 -19.13 -21.22 5.76
C ASP A 107 -17.75 -20.56 5.83
N ARG A 108 -16.73 -21.40 5.69
CA ARG A 108 -15.33 -20.98 5.75
C ARG A 108 -14.59 -21.47 4.52
N VAL A 109 -14.23 -20.54 3.63
CA VAL A 109 -13.35 -20.86 2.51
C VAL A 109 -11.93 -21.05 3.03
N ASN A 110 -11.36 -22.25 2.85
CA ASN A 110 -10.06 -22.63 3.43
C ASN A 110 -9.99 -22.41 4.95
N GLY A 111 -11.10 -22.71 5.66
CA GLY A 111 -11.19 -22.57 7.10
C GLY A 111 -11.31 -21.13 7.63
N ALA A 112 -11.49 -20.10 6.79
CA ALA A 112 -11.61 -18.70 7.18
C ALA A 112 -12.80 -18.00 6.55
N ALA A 113 -13.50 -17.21 7.35
CA ALA A 113 -14.51 -16.26 6.89
C ALA A 113 -13.83 -14.91 6.56
N ARG A 114 -13.20 -14.81 5.38
CA ARG A 114 -12.44 -13.60 5.00
C ARG A 114 -13.12 -12.79 3.91
N TRP A 115 -13.98 -13.44 3.13
CA TRP A 115 -14.56 -12.90 1.92
C TRP A 115 -16.06 -12.73 2.08
N MET A 116 -16.54 -11.59 1.63
CA MET A 116 -17.96 -11.34 1.43
C MET A 116 -18.23 -11.26 -0.08
N THR A 117 -19.34 -11.84 -0.51
CA THR A 117 -19.81 -11.65 -1.88
C THR A 117 -20.93 -10.62 -1.88
N PHE A 118 -20.69 -9.49 -2.50
CA PHE A 118 -21.69 -8.45 -2.67
C PHE A 118 -21.91 -8.20 -4.17
N MET A 119 -23.13 -8.40 -4.65
CA MET A 119 -23.49 -8.28 -6.08
C MET A 119 -22.58 -9.09 -7.02
N GLY A 120 -22.15 -10.29 -6.60
CA GLY A 120 -21.26 -11.16 -7.39
C GLY A 120 -19.78 -10.79 -7.35
N ILE A 121 -19.40 -9.71 -6.65
CA ILE A 121 -18.01 -9.30 -6.46
C ILE A 121 -17.55 -9.76 -5.09
N GLN A 122 -16.44 -10.52 -5.06
CA GLN A 122 -15.80 -10.91 -3.81
C GLN A 122 -15.05 -9.72 -3.21
N PHE A 123 -15.36 -9.43 -1.96
CA PHE A 123 -14.85 -8.29 -1.21
C PHE A 123 -14.22 -8.75 0.10
N GLN A 124 -13.05 -8.21 0.42
CA GLN A 124 -12.33 -8.51 1.65
C GLN A 124 -12.32 -7.28 2.58
N PRO A 125 -13.09 -7.29 3.69
CA PRO A 125 -13.17 -6.14 4.61
C PRO A 125 -11.84 -5.71 5.21
N SER A 126 -10.90 -6.63 5.43
CA SER A 126 -9.58 -6.29 5.97
C SER A 126 -8.76 -5.38 5.05
N GLU A 127 -9.02 -5.35 3.74
CA GLU A 127 -8.35 -4.42 2.84
C GLU A 127 -8.77 -2.95 3.12
N ILE A 128 -10.08 -2.71 3.34
CA ILE A 128 -10.56 -1.39 3.77
C ILE A 128 -10.04 -1.05 5.16
N ALA A 129 -10.00 -2.01 6.07
CA ALA A 129 -9.51 -1.78 7.42
C ALA A 129 -8.02 -1.38 7.42
N LYS A 130 -7.17 -2.00 6.58
CA LYS A 130 -5.79 -1.58 6.39
C LYS A 130 -5.69 -0.12 5.95
N MET A 131 -6.49 0.26 4.94
CA MET A 131 -6.54 1.64 4.45
C MET A 131 -6.97 2.61 5.55
N ALA A 132 -8.04 2.31 6.27
CA ALA A 132 -8.55 3.15 7.36
C ALA A 132 -7.50 3.36 8.46
N VAL A 133 -6.84 2.29 8.92
CA VAL A 133 -5.82 2.36 9.98
C VAL A 133 -4.60 3.17 9.55
N VAL A 134 -4.11 3.00 8.30
CA VAL A 134 -2.99 3.78 7.79
C VAL A 134 -3.32 5.27 7.75
N ILE A 135 -4.51 5.64 7.24
CA ILE A 135 -4.92 7.06 7.17
C ILE A 135 -5.12 7.64 8.58
N VAL A 136 -5.79 6.90 9.49
CA VAL A 136 -5.95 7.33 10.90
C VAL A 136 -4.60 7.50 11.59
N THR A 137 -3.68 6.57 11.40
CA THR A 137 -2.34 6.65 11.98
C THR A 137 -1.60 7.89 11.48
N ALA A 138 -1.64 8.16 10.17
CA ALA A 138 -1.08 9.37 9.59
C ALA A 138 -1.71 10.65 10.17
N PHE A 139 -3.03 10.65 10.36
CA PHE A 139 -3.76 11.78 10.95
C PHE A 139 -3.38 12.00 12.41
N ILE A 140 -3.35 10.94 13.23
CA ILE A 140 -3.00 11.05 14.65
C ILE A 140 -1.54 11.50 14.82
N LEU A 141 -0.61 10.94 14.03
CA LEU A 141 0.78 11.36 14.03
C LEU A 141 0.92 12.84 13.65
N SER A 142 0.20 13.28 12.62
CA SER A 142 0.29 14.67 12.16
C SER A 142 -0.22 15.70 13.17
N LYS A 143 -1.27 15.35 13.91
CA LYS A 143 -1.86 16.21 14.96
C LYS A 143 -1.10 16.16 16.30
N GLY A 144 -0.36 15.09 16.51
CA GLY A 144 0.37 14.85 17.75
C GLY A 144 1.87 15.09 17.64
N GLN A 145 2.35 15.86 16.65
CA GLN A 145 3.77 16.24 16.54
C GLN A 145 4.03 17.49 17.39
N ASP A 146 4.97 17.34 18.31
CA ASP A 146 5.59 18.39 19.11
C ASP A 146 7.06 18.55 18.66
N GLU A 147 7.79 19.53 19.18
CA GLU A 147 9.23 19.72 18.87
C GLU A 147 10.08 18.49 19.16
N ASP A 148 9.77 17.77 20.23
CA ASP A 148 10.46 16.55 20.65
C ASP A 148 10.01 15.27 19.93
N GLY A 149 8.98 15.34 19.08
CA GLY A 149 8.41 14.20 18.34
C GLY A 149 6.95 13.95 18.63
N ALA A 150 6.49 12.71 18.47
CA ALA A 150 5.08 12.39 18.67
C ALA A 150 4.69 12.33 20.15
N SER A 151 3.58 12.99 20.50
CA SER A 151 3.06 13.04 21.88
C SER A 151 2.72 11.64 22.42
N PRO A 152 2.83 11.44 23.75
CA PRO A 152 2.44 10.17 24.39
C PRO A 152 0.98 9.79 24.15
N LYS A 153 0.10 10.76 23.96
CA LYS A 153 -1.33 10.56 23.66
C LYS A 153 -1.52 10.00 22.26
N ALA A 154 -0.69 10.41 21.28
CA ALA A 154 -0.71 9.88 19.91
C ALA A 154 -0.38 8.38 19.91
N PHE A 155 0.70 7.97 20.57
CA PHE A 155 1.04 6.56 20.72
C PHE A 155 -0.11 5.72 21.28
N LYS A 156 -0.72 6.16 22.41
CA LYS A 156 -1.82 5.43 23.03
C LYS A 156 -3.04 5.27 22.09
N ARG A 157 -3.43 6.34 21.39
CA ARG A 157 -4.57 6.31 20.45
C ARG A 157 -4.31 5.38 19.27
N ILE A 158 -3.11 5.45 18.66
CA ILE A 158 -2.71 4.56 17.56
C ILE A 158 -2.76 3.11 18.01
N MET A 159 -2.19 2.79 19.18
CA MET A 159 -2.18 1.42 19.70
C MET A 159 -3.58 0.89 19.96
N ILE A 160 -4.48 1.67 20.56
CA ILE A 160 -5.86 1.24 20.82
C ILE A 160 -6.55 0.89 19.49
N ILE A 161 -6.50 1.78 18.49
CA ILE A 161 -7.15 1.55 17.19
C ILE A 161 -6.54 0.33 16.49
N THR A 162 -5.23 0.26 16.45
CA THR A 162 -4.50 -0.85 15.80
C THR A 162 -4.81 -2.18 16.49
N CYS A 163 -4.80 -2.24 17.82
CA CYS A 163 -5.13 -3.46 18.57
C CYS A 163 -6.56 -3.92 18.32
N ILE A 164 -7.54 -3.00 18.28
CA ILE A 164 -8.94 -3.35 17.99
C ILE A 164 -9.05 -3.94 16.58
N VAL A 165 -8.50 -3.27 15.57
CA VAL A 165 -8.61 -3.72 14.17
C VAL A 165 -7.80 -5.01 13.94
N CYS A 166 -6.56 -5.08 14.43
CA CYS A 166 -5.76 -6.30 14.33
C CYS A 166 -6.41 -7.47 15.12
N GLY A 167 -7.01 -7.20 16.28
CA GLY A 167 -7.73 -8.20 17.06
C GLY A 167 -8.91 -8.83 16.30
N LEU A 168 -9.59 -8.06 15.44
CA LEU A 168 -10.64 -8.57 14.55
C LEU A 168 -10.09 -9.28 13.30
N ILE A 169 -8.91 -8.89 12.81
CA ILE A 169 -8.30 -9.49 11.61
C ILE A 169 -7.55 -10.78 11.96
N LEU A 170 -6.77 -10.80 13.05
CA LEU A 170 -5.89 -11.91 13.41
C LEU A 170 -6.57 -13.28 13.43
N PRO A 171 -7.77 -13.46 14.02
CA PRO A 171 -8.43 -14.77 14.03
C PRO A 171 -8.68 -15.33 12.64
N GLU A 172 -8.90 -14.50 11.63
CA GLU A 172 -9.20 -14.91 10.27
C GLU A 172 -8.00 -14.83 9.32
N ASN A 173 -7.04 -13.94 9.61
CA ASN A 173 -5.85 -13.75 8.76
C ASN A 173 -4.66 -13.21 9.56
N TYR A 174 -3.86 -14.12 10.14
CA TYR A 174 -2.66 -13.75 10.91
C TYR A 174 -1.70 -12.87 10.12
N SER A 175 -1.46 -13.21 8.86
CA SER A 175 -0.49 -12.50 8.03
C SER A 175 -0.90 -11.06 7.76
N THR A 176 -2.19 -10.82 7.49
CA THR A 176 -2.72 -9.46 7.29
C THR A 176 -2.63 -8.64 8.57
N GLY A 177 -2.97 -9.22 9.71
CA GLY A 177 -2.87 -8.56 11.00
C GLY A 177 -1.42 -8.18 11.35
N MET A 178 -0.48 -9.10 11.16
CA MET A 178 0.95 -8.87 11.39
C MET A 178 1.52 -7.80 10.44
N LEU A 179 1.16 -7.87 9.14
CA LEU A 179 1.56 -6.87 8.15
C LEU A 179 1.07 -5.46 8.52
N LEU A 180 -0.22 -5.33 8.89
CA LEU A 180 -0.80 -4.06 9.30
C LEU A 180 -0.10 -3.52 10.54
N PHE A 181 0.08 -4.37 11.56
CA PHE A 181 0.76 -3.98 12.79
C PHE A 181 2.20 -3.53 12.53
N GLY A 182 2.95 -4.29 11.72
CA GLY A 182 4.31 -3.94 11.32
C GLY A 182 4.37 -2.61 10.56
N THR A 183 3.43 -2.36 9.65
CA THR A 183 3.33 -1.08 8.93
C THR A 183 3.08 0.09 9.90
N VAL A 184 2.14 -0.06 10.83
CA VAL A 184 1.87 0.97 11.85
C VAL A 184 3.07 1.20 12.76
N TYR A 185 3.78 0.13 13.15
CA TYR A 185 5.02 0.22 13.92
C TYR A 185 6.09 1.05 13.18
N LEU A 186 6.31 0.79 11.89
CA LEU A 186 7.22 1.57 11.05
C LEU A 186 6.75 3.02 10.90
N MET A 187 5.44 3.27 10.75
CA MET A 187 4.88 4.63 10.73
C MET A 187 5.13 5.37 12.04
N MET A 188 4.98 4.71 13.19
CA MET A 188 5.28 5.31 14.50
C MET A 188 6.77 5.61 14.65
N PHE A 189 7.65 4.76 14.13
CA PHE A 189 9.09 4.99 14.11
C PHE A 189 9.45 6.23 13.28
N ILE A 190 8.93 6.33 12.06
CA ILE A 190 9.13 7.50 11.19
C ILE A 190 8.48 8.75 11.80
N GLY A 191 7.33 8.59 12.49
CA GLY A 191 6.63 9.64 13.19
C GLY A 191 7.29 10.10 14.49
N ARG A 192 8.53 9.66 14.77
CA ARG A 192 9.33 10.06 15.94
C ARG A 192 8.61 9.79 17.26
N VAL A 193 7.88 8.67 17.35
CA VAL A 193 7.38 8.18 18.64
C VAL A 193 8.60 7.77 19.49
N SER A 194 8.52 8.04 20.80
CA SER A 194 9.61 7.75 21.76
C SER A 194 10.22 6.35 21.54
N ALA A 195 11.52 6.29 21.24
CA ALA A 195 12.26 5.06 20.97
C ALA A 195 12.12 4.03 22.09
N ARG A 196 12.10 4.47 23.37
CA ARG A 196 11.90 3.59 24.52
C ARG A 196 10.58 2.83 24.44
N LYS A 197 9.47 3.50 24.04
CA LYS A 197 8.16 2.86 23.90
C LYS A 197 8.15 1.86 22.75
N LEU A 198 8.79 2.22 21.63
CA LEU A 198 8.88 1.33 20.47
C LEU A 198 9.76 0.11 20.79
N LEU A 199 10.88 0.27 21.49
CA LEU A 199 11.72 -0.85 21.91
C LEU A 199 10.99 -1.80 22.88
N ILE A 200 10.26 -1.25 23.86
CA ILE A 200 9.44 -2.06 24.78
C ILE A 200 8.36 -2.81 24.01
N LEU A 201 7.65 -2.13 23.08
CA LEU A 201 6.63 -2.74 22.25
C LEU A 201 7.22 -3.83 21.35
N GLY A 202 8.31 -3.53 20.63
CA GLY A 202 9.01 -4.49 19.76
C GLY A 202 9.54 -5.69 20.53
N GLY A 203 10.19 -5.47 21.66
CA GLY A 203 10.66 -6.55 22.55
C GLY A 203 9.52 -7.40 23.09
N GLY A 204 8.39 -6.78 23.48
CA GLY A 204 7.20 -7.48 23.93
C GLY A 204 6.58 -8.35 22.82
N ILE A 205 6.56 -7.85 21.57
CA ILE A 205 6.06 -8.63 20.42
C ILE A 205 6.97 -9.83 20.15
N VAL A 206 8.29 -9.61 20.11
CA VAL A 206 9.25 -10.70 19.88
C VAL A 206 9.11 -11.76 20.96
N ALA A 207 9.05 -11.36 22.22
CA ALA A 207 8.86 -12.28 23.34
C ALA A 207 7.53 -13.05 23.21
N PHE A 208 6.43 -12.34 22.91
CA PHE A 208 5.12 -12.98 22.71
C PHE A 208 5.14 -14.00 21.55
N VAL A 209 5.69 -13.61 20.39
CA VAL A 209 5.77 -14.51 19.22
C VAL A 209 6.64 -15.72 19.55
N THR A 210 7.77 -15.55 20.21
CA THR A 210 8.66 -16.66 20.62
C THR A 210 7.94 -17.63 21.55
N VAL A 211 7.27 -17.12 22.59
CA VAL A 211 6.51 -17.95 23.53
C VAL A 211 5.34 -18.64 22.82
N PHE A 212 4.62 -17.94 21.93
CA PHE A 212 3.51 -18.47 21.18
C PHE A 212 3.94 -19.60 20.22
N VAL A 213 5.03 -19.40 19.49
CA VAL A 213 5.62 -20.44 18.60
C VAL A 213 6.08 -21.63 19.41
N ALA A 214 6.78 -21.41 20.51
CA ALA A 214 7.20 -22.51 21.41
C ALA A 214 6.01 -23.30 21.95
N PHE A 215 4.94 -22.61 22.35
CA PHE A 215 3.67 -23.25 22.77
C PHE A 215 3.07 -24.09 21.66
N LEU A 216 2.96 -23.55 20.43
CA LEU A 216 2.40 -24.28 19.30
C LEU A 216 3.22 -25.56 18.98
N LEU A 217 4.54 -25.45 18.97
CA LEU A 217 5.42 -26.57 18.66
C LEU A 217 5.41 -27.63 19.76
N ALA A 218 5.30 -27.24 21.03
CA ALA A 218 5.26 -28.16 22.16
C ALA A 218 3.91 -28.88 22.33
N THR A 219 2.80 -28.30 21.83
CA THR A 219 1.45 -28.84 22.05
C THR A 219 1.09 -29.87 20.97
N PRO A 220 0.61 -31.10 21.31
CA PRO A 220 0.14 -32.07 20.35
C PRO A 220 -1.09 -31.57 19.55
N ASP A 221 -1.20 -31.96 18.28
CA ASP A 221 -2.26 -31.51 17.37
C ASP A 221 -3.66 -31.86 17.88
N LYS A 222 -3.85 -33.03 18.45
CA LYS A 222 -5.13 -33.44 19.08
C LYS A 222 -5.60 -32.49 20.21
N THR A 223 -4.63 -31.92 20.95
CA THR A 223 -4.93 -30.98 22.03
C THR A 223 -5.29 -29.61 21.45
N LEU A 224 -4.58 -29.18 20.37
CA LEU A 224 -4.86 -27.94 19.68
C LEU A 224 -6.25 -27.96 19.03
N GLU A 225 -6.67 -29.07 18.43
CA GLU A 225 -7.99 -29.21 17.79
C GLU A 225 -9.16 -29.07 18.75
N ASN A 226 -8.98 -29.41 20.02
CA ASN A 226 -10.01 -29.29 21.07
C ASN A 226 -10.22 -27.86 21.59
N ILE A 227 -9.35 -26.92 21.21
CA ILE A 227 -9.45 -25.52 21.61
C ILE A 227 -10.33 -24.76 20.60
N PRO A 228 -11.14 -23.77 21.02
CA PRO A 228 -11.85 -22.90 20.08
C PRO A 228 -10.87 -22.32 19.03
N MET A 229 -11.18 -22.47 17.73
CA MET A 229 -10.30 -22.11 16.62
C MET A 229 -9.03 -22.99 16.47
N GLY A 230 -8.99 -24.18 17.06
CA GLY A 230 -7.83 -25.07 17.08
C GLY A 230 -7.28 -25.41 15.70
N HIS A 231 -8.14 -25.59 14.69
CA HIS A 231 -7.75 -25.79 13.29
C HIS A 231 -6.91 -24.64 12.71
N ARG A 232 -6.99 -23.43 13.30
CA ARG A 232 -6.12 -22.30 12.93
C ARG A 232 -4.73 -22.46 13.50
N PHE A 233 -4.65 -22.90 14.75
CA PHE A 233 -3.37 -23.15 15.41
C PHE A 233 -2.63 -24.30 14.74
N THR A 234 -3.32 -25.37 14.35
CA THR A 234 -2.71 -26.47 13.58
C THR A 234 -2.22 -26.00 12.22
N THR A 235 -2.97 -25.13 11.50
CA THR A 235 -2.53 -24.54 10.24
C THR A 235 -1.27 -23.66 10.41
N VAL A 236 -1.19 -22.84 11.47
CA VAL A 236 0.01 -22.02 11.73
C VAL A 236 1.19 -22.91 12.11
N LYS A 237 0.96 -23.94 12.95
CA LYS A 237 1.97 -24.91 13.33
C LYS A 237 2.54 -25.65 12.12
N SER A 238 1.67 -26.16 11.21
CA SER A 238 2.13 -26.84 10.01
C SER A 238 2.98 -25.89 9.14
N ARG A 239 2.55 -24.66 8.88
CA ARG A 239 3.33 -23.69 8.10
C ARG A 239 4.71 -23.37 8.71
N ILE A 240 4.80 -23.35 10.05
CA ILE A 240 6.07 -23.16 10.75
C ILE A 240 6.92 -24.41 10.65
N ALA A 241 6.31 -25.59 10.84
CA ALA A 241 7.01 -26.86 10.72
C ALA A 241 7.56 -27.08 9.30
N ASP A 242 6.75 -26.84 8.26
CA ASP A 242 7.14 -26.94 6.85
C ASP A 242 8.28 -25.96 6.49
N PHE A 243 8.30 -24.79 7.15
CA PHE A 243 9.37 -23.83 6.96
C PHE A 243 10.66 -24.22 7.70
N THR A 244 10.53 -24.83 8.89
CA THR A 244 11.66 -25.13 9.79
C THR A 244 12.26 -26.52 9.49
N ASN A 245 11.42 -27.50 9.15
CA ASN A 245 11.87 -28.85 8.81
C ASN A 245 12.51 -28.84 7.41
N LYS A 246 13.81 -28.64 7.40
CA LYS A 246 14.67 -28.75 6.22
C LYS A 246 15.18 -30.19 6.04
N GLU A 247 14.42 -31.21 6.49
CA GLU A 247 14.80 -32.58 6.15
C GLU A 247 14.81 -32.70 4.63
N GLU A 248 15.97 -33.03 4.07
CA GLU A 248 16.11 -33.43 2.67
C GLU A 248 15.32 -34.73 2.51
N VAL A 249 14.04 -34.59 2.21
CA VAL A 249 13.21 -35.76 1.88
C VAL A 249 13.81 -36.37 0.61
N PRO A 250 14.26 -37.63 0.63
CA PRO A 250 14.77 -38.27 -0.57
C PRO A 250 13.76 -38.13 -1.71
N ALA A 251 14.22 -37.86 -2.92
CA ALA A 251 13.37 -37.63 -4.10
C ALA A 251 12.30 -38.73 -4.30
N ALA A 252 12.57 -39.98 -3.85
CA ALA A 252 11.63 -41.10 -3.90
C ALA A 252 10.49 -41.04 -2.87
N LYS A 253 10.59 -40.21 -1.82
CA LYS A 253 9.58 -40.04 -0.77
C LYS A 253 8.94 -38.63 -0.78
N PHE A 254 9.31 -37.83 -1.76
CA PHE A 254 8.78 -36.46 -1.88
C PHE A 254 7.36 -36.55 -2.44
N ASP A 255 6.38 -36.25 -1.59
CA ASP A 255 4.98 -36.14 -2.00
C ASP A 255 4.73 -34.77 -2.64
N ILE A 256 4.80 -34.77 -3.97
CA ILE A 256 4.58 -33.56 -4.79
C ILE A 256 3.15 -33.03 -4.60
N ASP A 257 2.19 -33.90 -4.29
CA ASP A 257 0.77 -33.53 -4.17
C ASP A 257 0.41 -33.03 -2.76
N GLY A 258 1.14 -33.44 -1.72
CA GLY A 258 0.87 -33.06 -0.32
C GLY A 258 1.42 -31.66 0.05
N ASP A 259 2.68 -31.37 -0.32
CA ASP A 259 3.35 -30.08 -0.04
C ASP A 259 3.43 -29.17 -1.27
N GLY A 260 2.60 -29.44 -2.27
CA GLY A 260 2.70 -29.06 -3.66
C GLY A 260 3.03 -27.60 -3.95
N GLN A 261 2.38 -26.64 -3.28
CA GLN A 261 2.51 -25.23 -3.70
C GLN A 261 3.90 -24.64 -3.42
N VAL A 262 4.46 -24.89 -2.24
CA VAL A 262 5.79 -24.36 -1.87
C VAL A 262 6.89 -25.06 -2.66
N ALA A 263 6.75 -26.37 -2.84
CA ALA A 263 7.70 -27.16 -3.61
C ALA A 263 7.74 -26.72 -5.07
N HIS A 264 6.59 -26.58 -5.71
CA HIS A 264 6.48 -26.10 -7.09
C HIS A 264 7.00 -24.66 -7.26
N ALA A 265 6.74 -23.76 -6.30
CA ALA A 265 7.30 -22.42 -6.31
C ALA A 265 8.84 -22.44 -6.21
N ARG A 266 9.42 -23.31 -5.37
CA ARG A 266 10.88 -23.48 -5.28
C ARG A 266 11.46 -24.07 -6.55
N ILE A 267 10.79 -25.06 -7.16
CA ILE A 267 11.20 -25.65 -8.44
C ILE A 267 11.16 -24.57 -9.55
N ALA A 268 10.09 -23.74 -9.59
CA ALA A 268 9.99 -22.63 -10.54
C ALA A 268 11.21 -21.72 -10.45
N VAL A 269 11.56 -21.30 -9.22
CA VAL A 269 12.72 -20.44 -8.96
C VAL A 269 14.03 -21.16 -9.29
N ALA A 270 14.20 -22.43 -8.89
CA ALA A 270 15.43 -23.20 -9.10
C ALA A 270 15.69 -23.53 -10.58
N THR A 271 14.62 -23.76 -11.35
CA THR A 271 14.71 -24.08 -12.79
C THR A 271 14.74 -22.83 -13.68
N SER A 272 14.58 -21.64 -13.11
CA SER A 272 14.71 -20.37 -13.82
C SER A 272 16.16 -20.13 -14.17
N ASN A 273 16.40 -19.68 -15.40
CA ASN A 273 17.70 -19.16 -15.82
C ASN A 273 17.76 -17.63 -15.56
N VAL A 274 18.88 -17.03 -15.89
CA VAL A 274 19.04 -15.56 -15.79
C VAL A 274 17.98 -14.83 -16.62
N VAL A 275 17.63 -15.33 -17.80
CA VAL A 275 16.69 -14.72 -18.76
C VAL A 275 15.27 -15.32 -18.65
N GLY A 276 15.13 -16.48 -18.02
CA GLY A 276 13.86 -17.21 -17.91
C GLY A 276 13.50 -18.05 -19.14
N LYS A 277 12.32 -18.68 -19.06
CA LYS A 277 11.78 -19.57 -20.12
C LYS A 277 10.98 -18.79 -21.18
N GLY A 278 10.77 -17.52 -20.98
CA GLY A 278 9.90 -16.64 -21.78
C GLY A 278 8.44 -16.62 -21.28
N PRO A 279 7.70 -15.52 -21.49
CA PRO A 279 6.32 -15.38 -21.09
C PRO A 279 5.45 -16.49 -21.67
N GLY A 280 4.57 -17.09 -20.85
CA GLY A 280 3.69 -18.18 -21.27
C GLY A 280 4.31 -19.58 -21.22
N ASN A 281 5.59 -19.72 -20.88
CA ASN A 281 6.30 -21.00 -20.89
C ASN A 281 6.61 -21.54 -19.49
N SER A 282 5.95 -21.06 -18.44
CA SER A 282 6.06 -21.65 -17.11
C SER A 282 5.48 -23.05 -17.11
N VAL A 283 6.24 -24.00 -16.57
CA VAL A 283 5.80 -25.40 -16.36
C VAL A 283 5.11 -25.50 -15.00
N GLN A 284 5.60 -24.78 -13.99
CA GLN A 284 5.14 -24.94 -12.62
C GLN A 284 3.77 -24.28 -12.37
N ARG A 285 3.32 -23.37 -13.24
CA ARG A 285 2.01 -22.73 -13.13
C ARG A 285 0.84 -23.74 -13.12
N ASP A 286 0.97 -24.83 -13.84
CA ASP A 286 -0.11 -25.82 -13.98
C ASP A 286 -0.28 -26.68 -12.71
N PHE A 287 0.73 -26.73 -11.87
CA PHE A 287 0.74 -27.42 -10.59
C PHE A 287 0.45 -26.52 -9.40
N LEU A 288 0.52 -25.19 -9.58
CA LEU A 288 0.26 -24.20 -8.53
C LEU A 288 -1.20 -23.76 -8.54
N SER A 289 -2.00 -24.22 -7.58
CA SER A 289 -3.43 -23.85 -7.48
C SER A 289 -3.65 -22.34 -7.27
N GLN A 290 -2.68 -21.63 -6.69
CA GLN A 290 -2.69 -20.19 -6.45
C GLN A 290 -1.57 -19.44 -7.23
N ALA A 291 -1.19 -19.97 -8.41
CA ALA A 291 -0.15 -19.39 -9.25
C ALA A 291 -0.37 -17.91 -9.54
N PHE A 292 -1.60 -17.52 -9.85
CA PHE A 292 -1.98 -16.14 -10.20
C PHE A 292 -2.17 -15.20 -8.99
N SER A 293 -2.11 -15.71 -7.76
CA SER A 293 -2.33 -14.94 -6.53
C SER A 293 -1.06 -14.86 -5.67
N ASP A 294 -0.84 -15.88 -4.85
CA ASP A 294 0.16 -15.84 -3.77
C ASP A 294 1.57 -16.18 -4.25
N PHE A 295 1.69 -16.95 -5.34
CA PHE A 295 2.96 -17.43 -5.88
C PHE A 295 3.32 -16.85 -7.24
N ILE A 296 2.62 -15.76 -7.67
CA ILE A 296 2.87 -15.15 -8.98
C ILE A 296 4.32 -14.71 -9.16
N TYR A 297 5.02 -14.32 -8.08
CA TYR A 297 6.41 -13.94 -8.14
C TYR A 297 7.35 -15.10 -8.52
N ALA A 298 7.02 -16.33 -8.11
CA ALA A 298 7.77 -17.51 -8.55
C ALA A 298 7.59 -17.77 -10.06
N ILE A 299 6.38 -17.53 -10.58
CA ILE A 299 6.10 -17.63 -12.02
C ILE A 299 6.83 -16.55 -12.80
N ILE A 300 6.84 -15.30 -12.30
CA ILE A 300 7.63 -14.20 -12.88
C ILE A 300 9.11 -14.59 -13.00
N ILE A 301 9.68 -15.19 -11.97
CA ILE A 301 11.07 -15.64 -11.99
C ILE A 301 11.24 -16.80 -12.98
N GLU A 302 10.32 -17.75 -13.06
CA GLU A 302 10.40 -18.85 -14.01
C GLU A 302 10.33 -18.36 -15.47
N GLU A 303 9.46 -17.41 -15.79
CA GLU A 303 9.21 -16.93 -17.14
C GLU A 303 10.18 -15.83 -17.59
N LEU A 304 10.40 -14.82 -16.74
CA LEU A 304 11.25 -13.66 -17.04
C LEU A 304 12.66 -13.78 -16.45
N GLY A 305 12.96 -14.89 -15.81
CA GLY A 305 14.24 -15.14 -15.18
C GLY A 305 14.51 -14.31 -13.94
N LEU A 306 15.73 -14.44 -13.43
CA LEU A 306 16.19 -13.65 -12.29
C LEU A 306 16.12 -12.14 -12.59
N VAL A 307 16.35 -11.75 -13.84
CA VAL A 307 16.25 -10.33 -14.28
C VAL A 307 14.84 -9.81 -14.07
N GLY A 308 13.80 -10.56 -14.46
CA GLY A 308 12.40 -10.18 -14.24
C GLY A 308 12.06 -10.02 -12.75
N GLY A 309 12.54 -10.98 -11.93
CA GLY A 309 12.39 -10.89 -10.47
C GLY A 309 13.04 -9.63 -9.90
N ILE A 310 14.28 -9.32 -10.28
CA ILE A 310 15.00 -8.12 -9.83
C ILE A 310 14.29 -6.85 -10.29
N VAL A 311 13.78 -6.80 -11.52
CA VAL A 311 13.04 -5.64 -12.03
C VAL A 311 11.79 -5.37 -11.17
N VAL A 312 11.04 -6.40 -10.78
CA VAL A 312 9.87 -6.24 -9.90
C VAL A 312 10.28 -5.69 -8.53
N VAL A 313 11.32 -6.24 -7.90
CA VAL A 313 11.86 -5.69 -6.63
C VAL A 313 12.25 -4.23 -6.80
N PHE A 314 12.97 -3.92 -7.87
CA PHE A 314 13.44 -2.57 -8.18
C PHE A 314 12.28 -1.57 -8.33
N LEU A 315 11.17 -1.95 -8.98
CA LEU A 315 10.00 -1.09 -9.13
C LEU A 315 9.38 -0.73 -7.76
N TYR A 316 9.26 -1.68 -6.83
CA TYR A 316 8.76 -1.40 -5.48
C TYR A 316 9.73 -0.55 -4.66
N VAL A 317 11.04 -0.80 -4.76
CA VAL A 317 12.05 0.02 -4.10
C VAL A 317 12.05 1.45 -4.67
N CYS A 318 11.95 1.60 -5.98
CA CYS A 318 11.81 2.90 -6.63
C CYS A 318 10.55 3.64 -6.18
N LEU A 319 9.42 2.93 -6.03
CA LEU A 319 8.19 3.50 -5.50
C LEU A 319 8.42 4.06 -4.09
N LEU A 320 9.02 3.28 -3.19
CA LEU A 320 9.28 3.71 -1.81
C LEU A 320 10.22 4.94 -1.76
N VAL A 321 11.32 4.89 -2.49
CA VAL A 321 12.29 6.00 -2.56
C VAL A 321 11.65 7.25 -3.15
N ARG A 322 10.83 7.10 -4.22
CA ARG A 322 10.16 8.24 -4.84
C ARG A 322 9.13 8.88 -3.93
N VAL A 323 8.32 8.07 -3.26
CA VAL A 323 7.37 8.55 -2.25
C VAL A 323 8.09 9.24 -1.10
N GLY A 324 9.20 8.70 -0.61
CA GLY A 324 10.02 9.34 0.41
C GLY A 324 10.55 10.71 -0.01
N ARG A 325 10.94 10.88 -1.29
CA ARG A 325 11.35 12.18 -1.84
C ARG A 325 10.18 13.17 -1.91
N ILE A 326 8.97 12.72 -2.27
CA ILE A 326 7.76 13.55 -2.30
C ILE A 326 7.38 13.94 -0.88
N ALA A 327 7.43 13.03 0.08
CA ALA A 327 7.12 13.28 1.48
C ALA A 327 8.00 14.38 2.09
N LYS A 328 9.30 14.40 1.74
CA LYS A 328 10.24 15.46 2.18
C LYS A 328 9.91 16.84 1.61
N LYS A 329 9.20 16.95 0.49
CA LYS A 329 8.79 18.21 -0.15
C LYS A 329 7.47 18.76 0.42
N CYS A 330 6.74 17.97 1.20
CA CYS A 330 5.52 18.41 1.84
C CYS A 330 5.82 19.43 2.94
N ASP A 331 5.09 20.56 2.94
CA ASP A 331 5.11 21.56 4.01
C ASP A 331 4.27 21.14 5.23
N ARG A 332 3.35 20.20 5.04
CA ARG A 332 2.46 19.69 6.08
C ARG A 332 2.76 18.24 6.40
N THR A 333 2.63 17.88 7.67
CA THR A 333 2.96 16.55 8.20
C THR A 333 1.97 15.47 7.77
N PHE A 334 0.67 15.79 7.68
CA PHE A 334 -0.36 14.80 7.32
C PHE A 334 -0.14 14.15 5.94
N PRO A 335 -0.01 14.92 4.83
CA PRO A 335 0.21 14.31 3.52
C PRO A 335 1.53 13.54 3.45
N ALA A 336 2.57 13.98 4.16
CA ALA A 336 3.83 13.26 4.24
C ALA A 336 3.67 11.89 4.93
N PHE A 337 3.02 11.83 6.09
CA PHE A 337 2.77 10.57 6.79
C PHE A 337 1.80 9.66 6.02
N LEU A 338 0.79 10.24 5.36
CA LEU A 338 -0.19 9.50 4.56
C LEU A 338 0.51 8.69 3.45
N ILE A 339 1.26 9.37 2.57
CA ILE A 339 1.90 8.69 1.45
C ILE A 339 3.01 7.75 1.89
N THR A 340 3.73 8.09 2.96
CA THR A 340 4.77 7.22 3.53
C THR A 340 4.14 5.94 4.10
N GLY A 341 3.04 6.05 4.84
CA GLY A 341 2.32 4.89 5.38
C GLY A 341 1.77 3.98 4.28
N ILE A 342 1.19 4.56 3.23
CA ILE A 342 0.70 3.81 2.06
C ILE A 342 1.86 3.10 1.35
N ALA A 343 2.97 3.78 1.09
CA ALA A 343 4.12 3.17 0.43
C ALA A 343 4.75 2.05 1.28
N LEU A 344 4.85 2.24 2.59
CA LEU A 344 5.30 1.19 3.52
C LEU A 344 4.38 -0.02 3.44
N LEU A 345 3.06 0.16 3.49
CA LEU A 345 2.10 -0.94 3.39
C LEU A 345 2.27 -1.73 2.10
N LEU A 346 2.29 -1.03 0.94
CA LEU A 346 2.43 -1.66 -0.37
C LEU A 346 3.76 -2.41 -0.51
N VAL A 347 4.87 -1.75 -0.15
CA VAL A 347 6.21 -2.33 -0.32
C VAL A 347 6.46 -3.46 0.67
N THR A 348 6.02 -3.33 1.92
CA THR A 348 6.15 -4.41 2.92
C THR A 348 5.34 -5.63 2.49
N GLN A 349 4.10 -5.44 2.01
CA GLN A 349 3.28 -6.54 1.49
C GLN A 349 3.94 -7.22 0.28
N ALA A 350 4.50 -6.43 -0.65
CA ALA A 350 5.23 -6.95 -1.81
C ALA A 350 6.46 -7.77 -1.39
N LEU A 351 7.28 -7.25 -0.48
CA LEU A 351 8.46 -7.94 0.03
C LEU A 351 8.10 -9.26 0.72
N PHE A 352 7.03 -9.28 1.53
CA PHE A 352 6.57 -10.52 2.16
C PHE A 352 6.12 -11.56 1.13
N ASN A 353 5.35 -11.17 0.10
CA ASN A 353 4.98 -12.08 -0.98
C ASN A 353 6.21 -12.64 -1.70
N MET A 354 7.16 -11.78 -2.06
CA MET A 354 8.39 -12.18 -2.72
C MET A 354 9.24 -13.13 -1.86
N MET A 355 9.39 -12.84 -0.56
CA MET A 355 10.10 -13.72 0.37
C MET A 355 9.45 -15.10 0.49
N VAL A 356 8.12 -15.16 0.53
CA VAL A 356 7.38 -16.43 0.53
C VAL A 356 7.64 -17.21 -0.76
N ALA A 357 7.53 -16.56 -1.91
CA ALA A 357 7.71 -17.20 -3.21
C ALA A 357 9.11 -17.80 -3.41
N VAL A 358 10.15 -17.17 -2.84
CA VAL A 358 11.53 -17.69 -2.89
C VAL A 358 11.91 -18.55 -1.68
N GLY A 359 10.94 -18.86 -0.79
CA GLY A 359 11.17 -19.77 0.35
C GLY A 359 11.94 -19.15 1.52
N LEU A 360 12.05 -17.80 1.60
CA LEU A 360 12.68 -17.09 2.72
C LEU A 360 11.72 -16.79 3.88
N ALA A 361 10.42 -16.99 3.67
CA ALA A 361 9.39 -16.78 4.70
C ALA A 361 8.32 -17.88 4.59
N PRO A 362 7.61 -18.20 5.69
CA PRO A 362 6.50 -19.14 5.65
C PRO A 362 5.34 -18.58 4.82
N VAL A 363 4.52 -19.48 4.26
CA VAL A 363 3.38 -19.11 3.39
C VAL A 363 2.38 -18.21 4.13
N THR A 364 2.10 -17.05 3.54
CA THR A 364 1.26 -16.02 4.16
C THR A 364 -0.09 -15.83 3.49
N GLY A 365 -0.25 -16.22 2.22
CA GLY A 365 -1.48 -15.96 1.47
C GLY A 365 -1.72 -14.47 1.19
N GLN A 366 -0.65 -13.69 1.07
CA GLN A 366 -0.72 -12.26 0.74
C GLN A 366 -0.44 -12.06 -0.74
N PRO A 367 -1.36 -11.43 -1.51
CA PRO A 367 -1.11 -11.19 -2.93
C PRO A 367 -0.03 -10.11 -3.13
N LEU A 368 0.68 -10.18 -4.26
CA LEU A 368 1.62 -9.16 -4.70
C LEU A 368 0.84 -7.92 -5.18
N PRO A 369 0.95 -6.75 -4.51
CA PRO A 369 0.14 -5.58 -4.84
C PRO A 369 0.27 -5.13 -6.29
N LEU A 370 -0.84 -4.85 -6.97
CA LEU A 370 -0.93 -4.42 -8.38
C LEU A 370 -0.53 -5.49 -9.43
N ILE A 371 0.10 -6.59 -9.03
CA ILE A 371 0.52 -7.66 -9.96
C ILE A 371 -0.41 -8.87 -9.84
N SER A 372 -0.64 -9.39 -8.62
CA SER A 372 -1.50 -10.56 -8.42
C SER A 372 -2.95 -10.31 -8.84
N LYS A 373 -3.63 -11.34 -9.33
CA LYS A 373 -5.07 -11.33 -9.52
C LYS A 373 -5.77 -11.32 -8.16
N GLY A 374 -6.20 -10.13 -7.73
CA GLY A 374 -6.71 -9.92 -6.37
C GLY A 374 -8.03 -9.17 -6.29
N GLY A 375 -9.07 -9.52 -7.06
CA GLY A 375 -10.42 -8.97 -6.87
C GLY A 375 -10.46 -7.49 -6.39
N THR A 376 -11.11 -7.24 -5.26
CA THR A 376 -11.24 -5.89 -4.67
C THR A 376 -9.93 -5.32 -4.12
N SER A 377 -8.92 -6.15 -3.80
CA SER A 377 -7.61 -5.64 -3.35
C SER A 377 -6.91 -4.83 -4.44
N THR A 378 -7.14 -5.15 -5.72
CA THR A 378 -6.64 -4.37 -6.85
C THR A 378 -7.19 -2.94 -6.83
N PHE A 379 -8.48 -2.76 -6.57
CA PHE A 379 -9.10 -1.43 -6.51
C PHE A 379 -8.53 -0.59 -5.36
N ILE A 380 -8.30 -1.20 -4.21
CA ILE A 380 -7.72 -0.53 -3.04
C ILE A 380 -6.27 -0.15 -3.29
N ASN A 381 -5.49 -1.03 -3.93
CA ASN A 381 -4.11 -0.73 -4.32
C ASN A 381 -4.05 0.40 -5.35
N CYS A 382 -4.99 0.44 -6.30
CA CYS A 382 -5.14 1.56 -7.22
C CYS A 382 -5.52 2.87 -6.49
N ALA A 383 -6.43 2.81 -5.51
CA ALA A 383 -6.75 3.97 -4.68
C ALA A 383 -5.52 4.47 -3.89
N TYR A 384 -4.66 3.59 -3.40
CA TYR A 384 -3.39 3.96 -2.76
C TYR A 384 -2.48 4.74 -3.73
N ILE A 385 -2.30 4.27 -4.95
CA ILE A 385 -1.52 5.00 -5.96
C ILE A 385 -2.16 6.36 -6.27
N GLY A 386 -3.48 6.41 -6.38
CA GLY A 386 -4.22 7.67 -6.56
C GLY A 386 -4.00 8.67 -5.43
N MET A 387 -3.99 8.22 -4.17
CA MET A 387 -3.70 9.07 -3.01
C MET A 387 -2.25 9.60 -3.03
N ILE A 388 -1.27 8.76 -3.37
CA ILE A 388 0.13 9.18 -3.53
C ILE A 388 0.24 10.25 -4.61
N LEU A 389 -0.40 10.04 -5.77
CA LEU A 389 -0.41 11.01 -6.88
C LEU A 389 -1.13 12.31 -6.53
N SER A 390 -2.20 12.27 -5.73
CA SER A 390 -2.88 13.46 -5.23
C SER A 390 -1.95 14.35 -4.39
N VAL A 391 -1.20 13.74 -3.47
CA VAL A 391 -0.19 14.46 -2.65
C VAL A 391 0.95 14.95 -3.52
N SER A 392 1.42 14.15 -4.47
CA SER A 392 2.47 14.56 -5.41
C SER A 392 2.06 15.78 -6.24
N ARG A 393 0.81 15.85 -6.68
CA ARG A 393 0.26 17.02 -7.37
C ARG A 393 0.26 18.26 -6.47
N TYR A 394 -0.05 18.09 -5.19
CA TYR A 394 0.01 19.17 -4.22
C TYR A 394 1.44 19.70 -4.05
N THR A 395 2.42 18.81 -3.86
CA THR A 395 3.83 19.25 -3.73
C THR A 395 4.37 19.93 -4.97
N ALA A 396 3.98 19.50 -6.17
CA ALA A 396 4.38 20.14 -7.42
C ALA A 396 3.85 21.58 -7.49
N LYS A 397 2.58 21.82 -7.13
CA LYS A 397 2.01 23.17 -7.07
C LYS A 397 2.72 24.06 -6.04
N LEU A 398 3.07 23.49 -4.89
CA LEU A 398 3.80 24.22 -3.85
C LEU A 398 5.20 24.65 -4.32
N GLU A 399 5.89 23.80 -5.09
CA GLU A 399 7.18 24.13 -5.68
C GLU A 399 7.06 25.25 -6.73
N GLU A 400 6.03 25.18 -7.60
CA GLU A 400 5.75 26.24 -8.58
C GLU A 400 5.51 27.59 -7.87
N GLN A 401 4.71 27.61 -6.79
CA GLN A 401 4.47 28.81 -6.01
C GLN A 401 5.77 29.36 -5.39
N ARG A 402 6.57 28.51 -4.76
CA ARG A 402 7.87 28.92 -4.17
C ARG A 402 8.82 29.51 -5.21
N MET A 403 8.87 28.92 -6.41
CA MET A 403 9.71 29.45 -7.50
C MET A 403 9.19 30.80 -8.00
N HIS A 404 7.88 30.95 -8.13
CA HIS A 404 7.27 32.24 -8.52
C HIS A 404 7.56 33.34 -7.48
N ASP A 405 7.34 33.03 -6.19
CA ASP A 405 7.58 33.98 -5.10
C ASP A 405 9.06 34.37 -4.98
N ALA A 406 9.98 33.46 -5.32
CA ALA A 406 11.41 33.75 -5.36
C ALA A 406 11.83 34.62 -6.57
N GLN A 407 11.10 34.55 -7.68
CA GLN A 407 11.39 35.34 -8.88
C GLN A 407 10.87 36.76 -8.80
N VAL A 408 9.75 37.00 -8.10
CA VAL A 408 9.13 38.34 -7.97
C VAL A 408 10.08 39.38 -7.38
N PRO A 409 10.82 39.16 -6.27
CA PRO A 409 11.79 40.11 -5.75
C PRO A 409 12.91 40.45 -6.74
N MET A 410 13.45 39.45 -7.47
CA MET A 410 14.51 39.67 -8.46
C MET A 410 14.04 40.55 -9.63
N LEU A 411 12.77 40.42 -10.03
CA LEU A 411 12.20 41.27 -11.09
C LEU A 411 11.97 42.69 -10.63
N ILE A 412 11.60 42.89 -9.35
CA ILE A 412 11.43 44.22 -8.75
C ILE A 412 12.79 44.92 -8.63
N ASP A 413 13.82 44.21 -8.15
CA ASP A 413 15.17 44.76 -8.03
C ASP A 413 15.79 45.09 -9.40
N ALA A 414 15.54 44.26 -10.42
CA ALA A 414 15.98 44.50 -11.79
C ALA A 414 15.25 45.71 -12.41
N GLY A 415 13.95 45.85 -12.17
CA GLY A 415 13.17 47.03 -12.63
C GLY A 415 13.58 48.34 -11.96
N ASN A 416 13.96 48.29 -10.70
CA ASN A 416 14.49 49.47 -9.97
C ASN A 416 15.94 49.81 -10.40
N ALA A 417 16.71 48.85 -10.88
CA ALA A 417 18.07 49.10 -11.41
C ALA A 417 18.05 49.72 -12.81
N GLU A 418 17.01 49.52 -13.62
CA GLU A 418 16.87 50.10 -14.95
C GLU A 418 16.30 51.57 -14.91
N HIS A 419 15.72 52.01 -13.79
CA HIS A 419 15.35 53.41 -13.55
C HIS A 419 16.09 53.94 -12.32
N PRO A 420 17.34 54.39 -12.45
CA PRO A 420 17.97 55.17 -11.39
C PRO A 420 17.18 56.45 -11.19
N GLU A 421 16.72 56.68 -9.96
CA GLU A 421 16.05 57.93 -9.56
C GLU A 421 16.87 59.11 -10.02
N GLN A 422 16.28 59.96 -10.91
CA GLN A 422 16.82 61.28 -11.16
C GLN A 422 16.77 62.06 -9.86
N PRO A 423 17.86 62.75 -9.45
CA PRO A 423 17.82 63.55 -8.24
C PRO A 423 16.77 64.65 -8.42
N ALA A 424 15.79 64.64 -7.54
CA ALA A 424 14.80 65.73 -7.45
C ALA A 424 15.52 66.98 -7.04
N ASP A 425 15.63 67.96 -8.00
CA ASP A 425 16.03 69.26 -7.73
C ASP A 425 15.05 69.93 -6.75
N SER A 426 15.63 70.50 -5.72
CA SER A 426 15.00 71.36 -4.70
C SER A 426 14.40 72.62 -5.31
N GLU A 427 13.09 72.85 -5.07
CA GLU A 427 12.61 74.25 -4.83
C GLU A 427 11.25 74.25 -4.12
N ALA A 428 11.31 74.64 -2.89
CA ALA A 428 10.64 75.75 -2.23
C ALA A 428 9.09 75.68 -2.04
N GLN A 429 8.73 75.65 -0.76
CA GLN A 429 7.77 76.51 -0.04
C GLN A 429 6.30 76.55 -0.51
N THR A 430 5.33 76.16 0.27
CA THR A 430 4.62 77.03 1.25
C THR A 430 3.41 76.26 1.84
N ALA A 431 3.35 76.29 3.13
CA ALA A 431 2.22 76.35 4.07
C ALA A 431 0.79 76.02 3.63
N ALA A 432 0.19 75.05 4.34
CA ALA A 432 -1.03 75.23 5.13
C ALA A 432 -1.49 73.89 5.78
N GLU A 433 -1.49 73.85 7.07
CA GLU A 433 -2.28 73.02 7.99
C GLU A 433 -3.76 73.45 8.01
N PRO A 434 -4.64 72.80 8.80
CA PRO A 434 -5.00 71.38 8.95
C PRO A 434 -6.54 71.18 8.82
N THR A 435 -7.02 69.94 8.78
CA THR A 435 -8.25 69.63 9.55
C THR A 435 -8.45 68.07 9.65
N ALA A 436 -8.64 67.67 10.88
CA ALA A 436 -9.06 66.37 11.32
C ALA A 436 -10.44 65.97 10.80
N LYS A 437 -10.62 64.66 10.56
CA LYS A 437 -11.82 63.96 11.02
C LYS A 437 -11.59 62.45 11.13
N VAL A 438 -11.68 62.04 12.35
CA VAL A 438 -11.99 60.69 12.87
C VAL A 438 -13.27 60.16 12.24
N LEU A 439 -13.29 58.87 11.85
CA LEU A 439 -14.48 58.04 12.00
C LEU A 439 -14.09 56.55 12.05
N ASN A 440 -14.24 55.99 13.23
CA ASN A 440 -14.42 54.56 13.51
C ASN A 440 -15.62 54.03 12.74
N SER A 441 -15.56 52.80 12.33
CA SER A 441 -16.68 51.84 12.52
C SER A 441 -16.20 50.41 12.41
N ASP A 442 -16.29 49.75 13.53
CA ASP A 442 -16.38 48.32 13.68
C ASP A 442 -17.56 47.74 12.90
N ALA A 443 -17.41 46.58 12.33
CA ALA A 443 -18.50 45.61 12.15
C ALA A 443 -17.92 44.20 12.00
N GLU A 444 -18.09 43.45 13.05
CA GLU A 444 -18.21 41.98 13.11
C GLU A 444 -19.12 41.43 12.00
N PHE A 445 -18.82 40.22 11.54
CA PHE A 445 -19.82 39.16 11.37
C PHE A 445 -19.11 37.82 11.10
N GLU A 446 -19.34 36.85 12.02
CA GLU A 446 -19.51 35.38 11.97
C GLU A 446 -18.69 34.55 10.99
#